data_29d9773ea850192201a21d6c392133e2
#
_entry.id   29d9773ea850192201a21d6c392133e2
#
_cell.length_a   1.000
_cell.length_b   1.000
_cell.length_c   1.000
_cell.angle_alpha   90.00
_cell.angle_beta   90.00
_cell.angle_gamma   90.00
#
_symmetry.space_group_name_H-M   'P 1'
#
loop_
_entity.id
_entity.type
_entity.pdbx_description
1 polymer ?
#
loop_
_entity_poly.entity_id
_entity_poly.type
_entity_poly.pdbx_seq_one_letter_code
_entity_poly.pdbx_strand_id
1 'polypeptide(L)'
;MAEYCAAVPQTSSAELSGLLRRYYQDSGVRKRMCEFLGGTDLKHATALYIAGTDGYSDYQVQSPPTDLIEYLEGALEVDRSLWDTQSLIADIDLEYHNFDYPAAPWRDPARAFQLQQPVLDATLQILGKAGIAPLTLVSGRGFHLVWAVLRKSGAFRHLARLGRVPASLKSRNAQACAPNGASVDPDLACAFSGLGLIMEFVGHLVLEASMERCLLPVQPAAIEVGPGIYGREIISLDLSEYGDSLHTRHVRIPFSAYLKPRQFEWMFGESEVRRLLPIFEIPLSDMAPAQAITAMRDPDAVLEIAQHVSAAIPDQSEAMEELLDNYEHSELAIFHDQFYMQLREGTSLPNCSIPTPPCAQFLLEKPNDWLLKPAALQHIVRVLTAIGWSPSSIAHRICASYSKDCDWGNTWDRLEPCSRAIFYTRLFAGMIATGLDKLIDFNCVSHQEKGYCMIPDCSSNLILYRDMLLGKRKST
;
A
#
# COMPACT_ATOMS: atom_id res chain seq x y z
N MET A 1 -7.23 15.84 34.63
CA MET A 1 -6.40 15.59 33.45
C MET A 1 -6.60 16.77 32.48
N ALA A 2 -6.01 17.85 32.80
CA ALA A 2 -5.97 19.06 31.97
C ALA A 2 -4.63 19.72 32.34
N GLU A 3 -3.59 19.46 31.51
CA GLU A 3 -2.33 20.19 31.54
C GLU A 3 -1.30 19.44 30.66
N TYR A 4 -1.51 19.46 29.33
CA TYR A 4 -0.44 19.26 28.35
C TYR A 4 -0.91 19.84 26.99
N CYS A 5 -1.36 21.08 27.00
CA CYS A 5 -1.42 21.92 25.81
C CYS A 5 -0.36 23.01 25.97
N ALA A 6 0.91 22.65 25.83
CA ALA A 6 1.89 23.66 25.48
C ALA A 6 1.49 24.21 24.10
N ALA A 7 1.24 25.50 24.01
CA ALA A 7 0.89 26.18 22.80
C ALA A 7 2.02 26.02 21.78
N VAL A 8 1.88 25.09 20.85
CA VAL A 8 2.76 24.97 19.68
C VAL A 8 2.63 26.30 18.91
N PRO A 9 3.71 27.00 18.59
CA PRO A 9 3.66 28.24 17.84
C PRO A 9 2.93 28.03 16.51
N GLN A 10 2.00 28.91 16.19
CA GLN A 10 1.28 28.88 14.90
C GLN A 10 2.26 29.31 13.79
N THR A 11 2.90 28.36 13.13
CA THR A 11 3.82 28.62 12.02
C THR A 11 3.04 28.91 10.74
N SER A 12 3.29 30.02 10.05
CA SER A 12 2.69 30.29 8.73
C SER A 12 3.23 29.33 7.67
N SER A 13 2.54 29.14 6.53
CA SER A 13 3.04 28.29 5.43
C SER A 13 4.46 28.71 4.98
N ALA A 14 4.75 30.02 4.99
CA ALA A 14 6.07 30.57 4.69
C ALA A 14 7.11 30.22 5.80
N GLU A 15 6.69 30.23 7.06
CA GLU A 15 7.54 29.87 8.20
C GLU A 15 7.86 28.38 8.20
N LEU A 16 6.87 27.51 7.92
CA LEU A 16 7.12 26.07 7.77
C LEU A 16 8.11 25.79 6.65
N SER A 17 7.91 26.42 5.47
CA SER A 17 8.86 26.27 4.37
C SER A 17 10.25 26.81 4.71
N GLY A 18 10.33 27.90 5.48
CA GLY A 18 11.58 28.42 5.98
C GLY A 18 12.27 27.49 7.00
N LEU A 19 11.49 26.85 7.87
CA LEU A 19 11.98 25.83 8.81
C LEU A 19 12.53 24.62 8.05
N LEU A 20 11.75 24.07 7.12
CA LEU A 20 12.15 22.89 6.32
C LEU A 20 13.42 23.16 5.51
N ARG A 21 13.55 24.35 4.87
CA ARG A 21 14.78 24.70 4.15
C ARG A 21 16.01 24.73 5.05
N ARG A 22 15.90 25.26 6.27
CA ARG A 22 17.01 25.25 7.24
C ARG A 22 17.33 23.82 7.70
N TYR A 23 16.31 23.05 8.04
CA TYR A 23 16.44 21.65 8.43
C TYR A 23 17.16 20.81 7.35
N TYR A 24 16.77 20.95 6.11
CA TYR A 24 17.38 20.24 4.98
C TYR A 24 18.80 20.69 4.62
N GLN A 25 19.32 21.76 5.21
CA GLN A 25 20.73 22.15 5.06
C GLN A 25 21.67 21.27 5.90
N ASP A 26 21.15 20.54 6.89
CA ASP A 26 21.95 19.66 7.74
C ASP A 26 22.62 18.55 6.92
N SER A 27 23.91 18.36 7.15
CA SER A 27 24.72 17.38 6.40
C SER A 27 24.41 15.94 6.79
N GLY A 28 24.00 15.68 8.05
CA GLY A 28 23.57 14.38 8.52
C GLY A 28 22.28 13.95 7.83
N VAL A 29 21.28 14.83 7.77
CA VAL A 29 20.02 14.59 7.05
C VAL A 29 20.30 14.24 5.59
N ARG A 30 21.07 15.05 4.85
CA ARG A 30 21.40 14.79 3.45
C ARG A 30 22.17 13.49 3.26
N LYS A 31 23.08 13.17 4.17
CA LYS A 31 23.81 11.89 4.16
C LYS A 31 22.85 10.70 4.27
N ARG A 32 21.90 10.74 5.22
CA ARG A 32 20.92 9.64 5.40
C ARG A 32 19.99 9.50 4.22
N MET A 33 19.55 10.59 3.63
CA MET A 33 18.78 10.55 2.38
C MET A 33 19.57 9.89 1.24
N CYS A 34 20.87 10.21 1.08
CA CYS A 34 21.75 9.53 0.11
C CYS A 34 21.89 8.03 0.39
N GLU A 35 22.06 7.63 1.64
CA GLU A 35 22.13 6.20 2.03
C GLU A 35 20.84 5.46 1.60
N PHE A 36 19.67 6.05 1.85
CA PHE A 36 18.40 5.46 1.46
C PHE A 36 18.21 5.40 -0.06
N LEU A 37 18.78 6.34 -0.82
CA LEU A 37 18.83 6.32 -2.28
C LEU A 37 19.78 5.24 -2.84
N GLY A 38 20.48 4.51 -1.97
CA GLY A 38 21.39 3.43 -2.33
C GLY A 38 22.78 3.91 -2.75
N GLY A 39 23.20 5.13 -2.38
CA GLY A 39 24.50 5.69 -2.71
C GLY A 39 25.27 6.25 -1.54
N THR A 40 26.58 6.45 -1.71
CA THR A 40 27.41 7.24 -0.80
C THR A 40 27.28 8.74 -1.07
N ASP A 41 26.85 9.08 -2.27
CA ASP A 41 26.51 10.43 -2.73
C ASP A 41 25.44 10.32 -3.85
N LEU A 42 24.90 11.46 -4.28
CA LEU A 42 23.80 11.51 -5.24
C LEU A 42 24.18 11.00 -6.66
N LYS A 43 25.45 11.04 -7.03
CA LYS A 43 25.91 10.55 -8.33
C LYS A 43 25.97 9.03 -8.41
N HIS A 44 26.12 8.40 -7.25
CA HIS A 44 26.20 6.95 -7.10
C HIS A 44 24.90 6.35 -6.57
N ALA A 45 23.83 7.13 -6.46
CA ALA A 45 22.51 6.63 -6.09
C ALA A 45 22.02 5.56 -7.06
N THR A 46 21.44 4.47 -6.52
CA THR A 46 20.93 3.35 -7.32
C THR A 46 19.46 3.47 -7.65
N ALA A 47 18.70 4.28 -6.90
CA ALA A 47 17.31 4.63 -7.23
C ALA A 47 17.22 5.29 -8.60
N LEU A 48 16.22 4.93 -9.42
CA LEU A 48 16.10 5.46 -10.80
C LEU A 48 15.57 6.89 -10.83
N TYR A 49 14.72 7.25 -9.86
CA TYR A 49 14.18 8.62 -9.75
C TYR A 49 13.81 8.92 -8.29
N ILE A 50 13.66 10.18 -8.02
CA ILE A 50 12.98 10.74 -6.87
C ILE A 50 11.69 11.43 -7.33
N ALA A 51 10.72 11.55 -6.43
CA ALA A 51 9.49 12.28 -6.64
C ALA A 51 9.27 13.23 -5.47
N GLY A 52 8.71 14.41 -5.72
CA GLY A 52 8.49 15.41 -4.69
C GLY A 52 7.08 15.96 -4.70
N THR A 53 6.55 16.31 -3.52
CA THR A 53 5.27 16.98 -3.39
C THR A 53 5.34 18.08 -2.34
N ASP A 54 4.53 19.13 -2.54
CA ASP A 54 4.31 20.19 -1.55
C ASP A 54 3.21 19.82 -0.53
N GLY A 55 2.60 18.64 -0.68
CA GLY A 55 1.52 18.12 0.15
C GLY A 55 0.12 18.60 -0.23
N TYR A 56 -0.04 19.48 -1.22
CA TYR A 56 -1.37 19.91 -1.69
C TYR A 56 -1.87 19.08 -2.88
N SER A 57 -0.98 18.45 -3.60
CA SER A 57 -1.25 17.65 -4.79
C SER A 57 -0.76 16.22 -4.63
N ASP A 58 -1.50 15.26 -5.19
CA ASP A 58 -1.04 13.87 -5.34
C ASP A 58 -0.07 13.71 -6.51
N TYR A 59 0.06 14.73 -7.35
CA TYR A 59 0.96 14.68 -8.49
C TYR A 59 2.40 14.94 -8.06
N GLN A 60 3.26 13.96 -8.32
CA GLN A 60 4.68 14.03 -8.05
C GLN A 60 5.47 14.09 -9.35
N VAL A 61 6.35 15.08 -9.47
CA VAL A 61 7.28 15.20 -10.59
C VAL A 61 8.44 14.23 -10.35
N GLN A 62 8.74 13.38 -11.35
CA GLN A 62 9.88 12.46 -11.30
C GLN A 62 11.13 13.15 -11.82
N SER A 63 12.22 13.10 -11.06
CA SER A 63 13.53 13.65 -11.41
C SER A 63 14.65 12.68 -11.04
N PRO A 64 15.85 12.80 -11.64
CA PRO A 64 16.97 11.97 -11.21
C PRO A 64 17.38 12.28 -9.76
N PRO A 65 17.96 11.32 -9.02
CA PRO A 65 18.41 11.54 -7.63
C PRO A 65 19.37 12.72 -7.45
N THR A 66 20.08 13.12 -8.49
CA THR A 66 20.98 14.30 -8.47
C THR A 66 20.25 15.61 -8.16
N ASP A 67 18.95 15.67 -8.41
CA ASP A 67 18.13 16.87 -8.21
C ASP A 67 17.58 16.97 -6.77
N LEU A 68 17.94 16.02 -5.88
CA LEU A 68 17.49 16.03 -4.49
C LEU A 68 17.63 17.40 -3.83
N ILE A 69 18.75 18.08 -4.05
CA ILE A 69 19.01 19.37 -3.41
C ILE A 69 17.98 20.42 -3.82
N GLU A 70 17.55 20.44 -5.07
CA GLU A 70 16.52 21.36 -5.57
C GLU A 70 15.16 21.10 -4.89
N TYR A 71 14.81 19.82 -4.66
CA TYR A 71 13.60 19.44 -3.94
C TYR A 71 13.64 19.88 -2.48
N LEU A 72 14.80 19.72 -1.81
CA LEU A 72 14.98 20.15 -0.44
C LEU A 72 14.97 21.69 -0.29
N GLU A 73 15.53 22.42 -1.24
CA GLU A 73 15.43 23.89 -1.34
C GLU A 73 14.00 24.36 -1.62
N GLY A 74 13.22 23.53 -2.33
CA GLY A 74 11.78 23.69 -2.50
C GLY A 74 10.96 23.44 -1.24
N ALA A 75 11.56 22.92 -0.15
CA ALA A 75 10.89 22.48 1.07
C ALA A 75 9.81 21.40 0.81
N LEU A 76 10.11 20.47 -0.11
CA LEU A 76 9.21 19.41 -0.51
C LEU A 76 9.34 18.18 0.41
N GLU A 77 8.29 17.39 0.46
CA GLU A 77 8.32 15.97 0.81
C GLU A 77 8.96 15.22 -0.36
N VAL A 78 9.85 14.28 -0.10
CA VAL A 78 10.59 13.58 -1.16
C VAL A 78 10.50 12.07 -0.96
N ASP A 79 10.16 11.37 -2.03
CA ASP A 79 10.10 9.91 -2.12
C ASP A 79 11.19 9.40 -3.08
N ARG A 80 11.65 8.15 -2.87
CA ARG A 80 12.47 7.42 -3.83
C ARG A 80 11.64 6.39 -4.58
N SER A 81 11.99 6.09 -5.84
CA SER A 81 11.40 4.97 -6.57
C SER A 81 11.73 3.62 -5.93
N LEU A 82 10.80 2.66 -6.02
CA LEU A 82 11.10 1.23 -5.80
C LEU A 82 11.90 0.64 -6.98
N TRP A 83 11.93 1.32 -8.11
CA TRP A 83 12.73 0.97 -9.27
C TRP A 83 14.19 1.37 -9.03
N ASP A 84 15.06 0.38 -8.98
CA ASP A 84 16.46 0.50 -8.60
C ASP A 84 17.36 -0.26 -9.61
N THR A 85 18.60 0.22 -9.80
CA THR A 85 19.55 -0.37 -10.76
C THR A 85 20.21 -1.64 -10.25
N GLN A 86 20.36 -1.80 -8.93
CA GLN A 86 21.12 -2.89 -8.32
C GLN A 86 20.25 -3.89 -7.58
N SER A 87 19.05 -3.49 -7.16
CA SER A 87 18.17 -4.29 -6.32
C SER A 87 16.72 -4.21 -6.75
N LEU A 88 15.90 -5.07 -6.18
CA LEU A 88 14.46 -4.94 -6.08
C LEU A 88 14.17 -4.49 -4.65
N ILE A 89 13.49 -3.37 -4.51
CA ILE A 89 13.11 -2.84 -3.20
C ILE A 89 11.75 -3.40 -2.84
N ALA A 90 11.67 -3.97 -1.64
CA ALA A 90 10.46 -4.42 -1.01
C ALA A 90 10.03 -3.41 0.05
N ASP A 91 8.74 -3.12 0.11
CA ASP A 91 8.12 -2.25 1.11
C ASP A 91 6.84 -2.91 1.64
N ILE A 92 6.57 -2.78 2.92
CA ILE A 92 5.30 -3.06 3.55
C ILE A 92 4.84 -1.77 4.21
N ASP A 93 3.75 -1.21 3.71
CA ASP A 93 3.10 -0.03 4.28
C ASP A 93 2.01 -0.45 5.27
N LEU A 94 2.19 -0.09 6.54
CA LEU A 94 1.26 -0.33 7.62
C LEU A 94 0.68 1.01 8.08
N GLU A 95 -0.61 1.23 7.84
CA GLU A 95 -1.26 2.50 8.11
C GLU A 95 -2.56 2.35 8.93
N TYR A 96 -2.78 3.30 9.83
CA TYR A 96 -4.07 3.49 10.47
C TYR A 96 -4.96 4.41 9.63
N HIS A 97 -6.20 4.01 9.40
CA HIS A 97 -7.23 4.80 8.72
C HIS A 97 -8.45 5.00 9.61
N ASN A 98 -8.95 6.24 9.61
CA ASN A 98 -10.27 6.58 10.12
C ASN A 98 -11.04 7.27 8.98
N PHE A 99 -12.06 6.59 8.45
CA PHE A 99 -12.83 7.07 7.29
C PHE A 99 -13.76 8.22 7.62
N ASP A 100 -14.17 8.36 8.89
CA ASP A 100 -15.00 9.49 9.33
C ASP A 100 -14.15 10.71 9.67
N TYR A 101 -12.93 10.46 10.16
CA TYR A 101 -12.03 11.52 10.61
C TYR A 101 -10.58 11.27 10.17
N PRO A 102 -10.22 11.58 8.93
CA PRO A 102 -8.89 11.31 8.36
C PRO A 102 -7.72 11.95 9.12
N ALA A 103 -7.96 13.01 9.91
CA ALA A 103 -6.94 13.65 10.76
C ALA A 103 -6.65 12.91 12.07
N ALA A 104 -7.41 11.88 12.42
CA ALA A 104 -7.26 11.17 13.69
C ALA A 104 -5.82 10.73 13.98
N PRO A 105 -5.04 10.13 13.04
CA PRO A 105 -3.67 9.67 13.31
C PRO A 105 -2.70 10.82 13.62
N TRP A 106 -2.98 12.02 13.16
CA TRP A 106 -2.11 13.17 13.41
C TRP A 106 -2.50 13.94 14.68
N ARG A 107 -3.78 13.91 15.07
CA ARG A 107 -4.30 14.55 16.29
C ARG A 107 -4.04 13.72 17.54
N ASP A 108 -4.18 12.40 17.43
CA ASP A 108 -3.89 11.45 18.51
C ASP A 108 -2.96 10.34 18.00
N PRO A 109 -1.70 10.69 17.72
CA PRO A 109 -0.74 9.71 17.22
C PRO A 109 -0.46 8.61 18.23
N ALA A 110 -0.49 8.89 19.53
CA ALA A 110 -0.26 7.89 20.56
C ALA A 110 -1.29 6.74 20.44
N ARG A 111 -2.58 7.07 20.32
CA ARG A 111 -3.65 6.09 20.11
C ARG A 111 -3.49 5.37 18.77
N ALA A 112 -3.28 6.12 17.68
CA ALA A 112 -3.19 5.54 16.34
C ALA A 112 -2.07 4.50 16.22
N PHE A 113 -0.89 4.78 16.77
CA PHE A 113 0.25 3.88 16.76
C PHE A 113 0.09 2.72 17.75
N GLN A 114 -0.52 2.95 18.92
CA GLN A 114 -0.84 1.88 19.87
C GLN A 114 -1.77 0.84 19.24
N LEU A 115 -2.76 1.26 18.45
CA LEU A 115 -3.67 0.36 17.74
C LEU A 115 -2.98 -0.45 16.65
N GLN A 116 -1.92 0.07 16.03
CA GLN A 116 -1.12 -0.61 15.02
C GLN A 116 -0.08 -1.58 15.60
N GLN A 117 0.32 -1.40 16.87
CA GLN A 117 1.41 -2.16 17.48
C GLN A 117 1.28 -3.68 17.33
N PRO A 118 0.10 -4.32 17.56
CA PRO A 118 -0.04 -5.77 17.39
C PRO A 118 0.22 -6.26 15.96
N VAL A 119 -0.08 -5.43 14.95
CA VAL A 119 0.16 -5.76 13.53
C VAL A 119 1.65 -5.59 13.20
N LEU A 120 2.28 -4.53 13.68
CA LEU A 120 3.72 -4.34 13.55
C LEU A 120 4.49 -5.51 14.17
N ASP A 121 4.15 -5.89 15.40
CA ASP A 121 4.79 -7.00 16.12
C ASP A 121 4.62 -8.32 15.35
N ALA A 122 3.41 -8.59 14.83
CA ALA A 122 3.16 -9.77 14.00
C ALA A 122 3.99 -9.76 12.71
N THR A 123 4.06 -8.62 12.04
CA THR A 123 4.84 -8.45 10.79
C THR A 123 6.32 -8.69 11.05
N LEU A 124 6.90 -8.04 12.06
CA LEU A 124 8.31 -8.23 12.42
C LEU A 124 8.61 -9.67 12.86
N GLN A 125 7.68 -10.32 13.59
CA GLN A 125 7.83 -11.71 14.00
C GLN A 125 7.82 -12.66 12.79
N ILE A 126 6.94 -12.43 11.81
CA ILE A 126 6.84 -13.27 10.60
C ILE A 126 8.09 -13.09 9.73
N LEU A 127 8.50 -11.84 9.47
CA LEU A 127 9.73 -11.56 8.72
C LEU A 127 10.96 -12.11 9.44
N GLY A 128 11.05 -11.94 10.78
CA GLY A 128 12.17 -12.43 11.58
C GLY A 128 12.28 -13.95 11.61
N LYS A 129 11.17 -14.70 11.50
CA LYS A 129 11.21 -16.17 11.36
C LYS A 129 11.87 -16.61 10.06
N ALA A 130 11.72 -15.83 8.99
CA ALA A 130 12.42 -16.04 7.72
C ALA A 130 13.82 -15.40 7.71
N GLY A 131 14.30 -14.85 8.82
CA GLY A 131 15.60 -14.18 8.92
C GLY A 131 15.64 -12.78 8.32
N ILE A 132 14.49 -12.21 7.92
CA ILE A 132 14.42 -10.86 7.34
C ILE A 132 14.38 -9.81 8.44
N ALA A 133 15.35 -8.90 8.42
CA ALA A 133 15.44 -7.74 9.30
C ALA A 133 15.29 -6.45 8.45
N PRO A 134 14.06 -5.91 8.29
CA PRO A 134 13.82 -4.73 7.48
C PRO A 134 14.28 -3.45 8.18
N LEU A 135 14.58 -2.43 7.40
CA LEU A 135 14.60 -1.06 7.90
C LEU A 135 13.17 -0.65 8.22
N THR A 136 12.85 -0.49 9.50
CA THR A 136 11.54 -0.04 9.96
C THR A 136 11.54 1.47 10.10
N LEU A 137 10.65 2.14 9.38
CA LEU A 137 10.45 3.59 9.40
C LEU A 137 9.14 3.92 10.10
N VAL A 138 9.11 5.02 10.85
CA VAL A 138 7.90 5.60 11.44
C VAL A 138 7.47 6.76 10.55
N SER A 139 6.30 6.65 9.95
CA SER A 139 5.72 7.68 9.09
C SER A 139 4.67 8.52 9.84
N GLY A 140 4.05 9.49 9.18
CA GLY A 140 3.06 10.37 9.81
C GLY A 140 1.80 9.66 10.33
N ARG A 141 1.48 8.43 9.90
CA ARG A 141 0.30 7.67 10.34
C ARG A 141 0.50 6.17 10.47
N GLY A 142 1.75 5.70 10.34
CA GLY A 142 2.02 4.27 10.40
C GLY A 142 3.51 3.95 10.27
N PHE A 143 3.80 2.82 9.64
CA PHE A 143 5.15 2.29 9.49
C PHE A 143 5.41 1.83 8.06
N HIS A 144 6.65 2.03 7.58
CA HIS A 144 7.18 1.34 6.43
C HIS A 144 8.25 0.33 6.86
N LEU A 145 8.21 -0.87 6.29
CA LEU A 145 9.22 -1.90 6.51
C LEU A 145 9.89 -2.17 5.16
N VAL A 146 11.13 -1.70 5.01
CA VAL A 146 11.83 -1.63 3.72
C VAL A 146 13.07 -2.52 3.72
N TRP A 147 13.27 -3.32 2.67
CA TRP A 147 14.50 -4.09 2.45
C TRP A 147 14.80 -4.26 0.97
N ALA A 148 16.00 -4.68 0.65
CA ALA A 148 16.46 -4.89 -0.71
C ALA A 148 16.68 -6.38 -1.00
N VAL A 149 16.43 -6.78 -2.26
CA VAL A 149 16.82 -8.07 -2.83
C VAL A 149 17.73 -7.78 -4.02
N LEU A 150 19.01 -8.12 -3.92
CA LEU A 150 20.00 -7.81 -4.96
C LEU A 150 19.68 -8.53 -6.28
N ARG A 151 19.74 -7.84 -7.41
CA ARG A 151 19.42 -8.38 -8.74
C ARG A 151 20.28 -9.59 -9.15
N LYS A 152 21.48 -9.74 -8.57
CA LYS A 152 22.39 -10.87 -8.83
C LYS A 152 22.14 -12.08 -7.93
N SER A 153 21.24 -11.98 -6.95
CA SER A 153 20.94 -13.05 -5.98
C SER A 153 20.14 -14.21 -6.58
N GLY A 154 20.10 -15.34 -5.86
CA GLY A 154 19.20 -16.46 -6.11
C GLY A 154 17.75 -16.04 -5.98
N ALA A 155 17.42 -15.38 -4.86
CA ALA A 155 16.08 -14.90 -4.55
C ALA A 155 15.49 -14.00 -5.65
N PHE A 156 16.28 -13.08 -6.22
CA PHE A 156 15.80 -12.27 -7.34
C PHE A 156 15.42 -13.13 -8.55
N ARG A 157 16.27 -14.09 -8.94
CA ARG A 157 15.95 -15.00 -10.04
C ARG A 157 14.76 -15.88 -9.74
N HIS A 158 14.58 -16.27 -8.47
CA HIS A 158 13.41 -17.03 -8.02
C HIS A 158 12.13 -16.20 -8.14
N LEU A 159 12.13 -14.97 -7.63
CA LEU A 159 11.02 -14.01 -7.79
C LEU A 159 10.67 -13.78 -9.27
N ALA A 160 11.68 -13.62 -10.15
CA ALA A 160 11.45 -13.42 -11.57
C ALA A 160 10.78 -14.66 -12.25
N ARG A 161 11.07 -15.89 -11.78
CA ARG A 161 10.38 -17.10 -12.25
C ARG A 161 8.94 -17.20 -11.77
N LEU A 162 8.66 -16.79 -10.53
CA LEU A 162 7.32 -16.76 -9.97
C LEU A 162 6.43 -15.71 -10.64
N GLY A 163 7.00 -14.58 -11.02
CA GLY A 163 6.27 -13.44 -11.53
C GLY A 163 5.44 -13.70 -12.77
N ARG A 164 4.27 -13.08 -12.84
CA ARG A 164 3.28 -13.20 -13.92
C ARG A 164 2.88 -11.82 -14.38
N VAL A 165 3.59 -11.29 -15.37
CA VAL A 165 3.33 -9.94 -15.92
C VAL A 165 2.40 -10.05 -17.12
N PRO A 166 1.21 -9.41 -17.11
CA PRO A 166 0.31 -9.35 -18.26
C PRO A 166 0.95 -8.68 -19.48
N ALA A 167 0.50 -9.04 -20.69
CA ALA A 167 1.05 -8.50 -21.93
C ALA A 167 0.92 -6.95 -22.02
N SER A 168 -0.22 -6.40 -21.55
CA SER A 168 -0.47 -4.96 -21.48
C SER A 168 0.55 -4.26 -20.56
N LEU A 169 0.84 -4.83 -19.40
CA LEU A 169 1.84 -4.29 -18.47
C LEU A 169 3.26 -4.43 -19.03
N LYS A 170 3.57 -5.52 -19.75
CA LYS A 170 4.87 -5.64 -20.46
C LYS A 170 5.06 -4.53 -21.48
N SER A 171 4.02 -4.23 -22.26
CA SER A 171 4.06 -3.14 -23.25
C SER A 171 4.26 -1.78 -22.57
N ARG A 172 3.57 -1.55 -21.44
CA ARG A 172 3.71 -0.32 -20.66
C ARG A 172 5.12 -0.17 -20.07
N ASN A 173 5.65 -1.23 -19.46
CA ASN A 173 7.00 -1.24 -18.90
C ASN A 173 8.08 -0.97 -19.98
N ALA A 174 7.89 -1.48 -21.19
CA ALA A 174 8.80 -1.21 -22.31
C ALA A 174 8.74 0.25 -22.80
N GLN A 175 7.62 0.93 -22.58
CA GLN A 175 7.44 2.36 -22.92
C GLN A 175 7.78 3.28 -21.74
N ALA A 176 7.79 2.77 -20.52
CA ALA A 176 8.16 3.55 -19.33
C ALA A 176 9.61 3.99 -19.45
N CYS A 177 9.84 5.27 -19.17
CA CYS A 177 11.15 5.89 -19.26
C CYS A 177 11.45 6.61 -17.94
N ALA A 178 12.51 6.18 -17.25
CA ALA A 178 13.04 6.94 -16.14
C ALA A 178 13.64 8.28 -16.63
N PRO A 179 13.88 9.26 -15.77
CA PRO A 179 14.49 10.54 -16.14
C PRO A 179 15.84 10.41 -16.86
N ASN A 180 16.57 9.31 -16.62
CA ASN A 180 17.83 9.00 -17.31
C ASN A 180 17.65 8.21 -18.63
N GLY A 181 16.42 8.01 -19.10
CA GLY A 181 16.10 7.28 -20.33
C GLY A 181 16.03 5.76 -20.19
N ALA A 182 16.23 5.19 -19.00
CA ALA A 182 16.14 3.75 -18.79
C ALA A 182 14.69 3.25 -18.88
N SER A 183 14.47 2.11 -19.55
CA SER A 183 13.19 1.38 -19.50
C SER A 183 13.20 0.31 -18.42
N VAL A 184 12.02 -0.16 -17.99
CA VAL A 184 11.93 -1.23 -17.00
C VAL A 184 12.44 -2.54 -17.60
N ASP A 185 13.48 -3.11 -16.99
CA ASP A 185 14.03 -4.41 -17.34
C ASP A 185 12.95 -5.50 -17.19
N PRO A 186 12.73 -6.39 -18.18
CA PRO A 186 11.72 -7.44 -18.10
C PRO A 186 11.89 -8.39 -16.90
N ASP A 187 13.12 -8.73 -16.53
CA ASP A 187 13.37 -9.60 -15.38
C ASP A 187 13.04 -8.89 -14.08
N LEU A 188 13.31 -7.58 -13.99
CA LEU A 188 12.93 -6.77 -12.84
C LEU A 188 11.40 -6.63 -12.73
N ALA A 189 10.70 -6.44 -13.85
CA ALA A 189 9.24 -6.42 -13.87
C ALA A 189 8.65 -7.78 -13.42
N CYS A 190 9.24 -8.88 -13.87
CA CYS A 190 8.82 -10.20 -13.41
C CYS A 190 9.14 -10.41 -11.92
N ALA A 191 10.33 -10.01 -11.45
CA ALA A 191 10.69 -10.14 -10.05
C ALA A 191 9.77 -9.29 -9.14
N PHE A 192 9.38 -8.08 -9.54
CA PHE A 192 8.40 -7.26 -8.82
C PHE A 192 7.02 -7.92 -8.77
N SER A 193 6.57 -8.50 -9.88
CA SER A 193 5.32 -9.27 -9.90
C SER A 193 5.38 -10.50 -8.99
N GLY A 194 6.53 -11.20 -8.93
CA GLY A 194 6.77 -12.31 -8.01
C GLY A 194 6.81 -11.86 -6.56
N LEU A 195 7.45 -10.71 -6.29
CA LEU A 195 7.45 -10.10 -4.96
C LEU A 195 6.03 -9.81 -4.49
N GLY A 196 5.14 -9.35 -5.36
CA GLY A 196 3.73 -9.13 -5.03
C GLY A 196 3.01 -10.41 -4.56
N LEU A 197 3.35 -11.60 -5.09
CA LEU A 197 2.80 -12.87 -4.60
C LEU A 197 3.31 -13.20 -3.19
N ILE A 198 4.59 -12.93 -2.95
CA ILE A 198 5.20 -13.13 -1.63
C ILE A 198 4.61 -12.15 -0.60
N MET A 199 4.35 -10.89 -1.00
CA MET A 199 3.73 -9.91 -0.10
C MET A 199 2.28 -10.25 0.21
N GLU A 200 1.52 -10.84 -0.71
CA GLU A 200 0.21 -11.41 -0.41
C GLU A 200 0.32 -12.56 0.62
N PHE A 201 1.32 -13.43 0.47
CA PHE A 201 1.56 -14.51 1.44
C PHE A 201 1.93 -13.96 2.82
N VAL A 202 2.85 -13.01 2.91
CA VAL A 202 3.18 -12.32 4.18
C VAL A 202 1.93 -11.64 4.75
N GLY A 203 1.16 -10.96 3.91
CA GLY A 203 -0.10 -10.33 4.31
C GLY A 203 -1.09 -11.32 4.91
N HIS A 204 -1.24 -12.52 4.33
CA HIS A 204 -2.09 -13.58 4.87
C HIS A 204 -1.61 -14.03 6.26
N LEU A 205 -0.31 -14.26 6.44
CA LEU A 205 0.26 -14.65 7.72
C LEU A 205 0.07 -13.56 8.79
N VAL A 206 0.26 -12.29 8.42
CA VAL A 206 0.09 -11.13 9.32
C VAL A 206 -1.37 -10.97 9.72
N LEU A 207 -2.30 -11.06 8.77
CA LEU A 207 -3.74 -11.00 9.04
C LEU A 207 -4.16 -12.11 10.01
N GLU A 208 -3.73 -13.35 9.79
CA GLU A 208 -4.02 -14.48 10.65
C GLU A 208 -3.46 -14.28 12.07
N ALA A 209 -2.19 -13.87 12.18
CA ALA A 209 -1.52 -13.70 13.47
C ALA A 209 -2.03 -12.50 14.28
N SER A 210 -2.55 -11.47 13.62
CA SER A 210 -2.99 -10.22 14.26
C SER A 210 -4.48 -10.15 14.57
N MET A 211 -5.32 -10.95 13.88
CA MET A 211 -6.78 -10.84 13.89
C MET A 211 -7.39 -10.94 15.31
N GLU A 212 -6.84 -11.78 16.19
CA GLU A 212 -7.34 -11.95 17.56
C GLU A 212 -6.73 -10.96 18.57
N ARG A 213 -5.67 -10.25 18.17
CA ARG A 213 -4.94 -9.32 19.04
C ARG A 213 -5.31 -7.86 18.78
N CYS A 214 -5.90 -7.57 17.62
CA CYS A 214 -6.21 -6.21 17.22
C CYS A 214 -7.61 -5.81 17.65
N LEU A 215 -7.73 -4.59 18.17
CA LEU A 215 -9.02 -3.99 18.49
C LEU A 215 -9.78 -3.54 17.24
N LEU A 216 -9.06 -3.25 16.17
CA LEU A 216 -9.62 -2.81 14.89
C LEU A 216 -9.48 -3.91 13.83
N PRO A 217 -10.34 -3.91 12.81
CA PRO A 217 -10.17 -4.78 11.65
C PRO A 217 -8.83 -4.50 10.96
N VAL A 218 -8.10 -5.58 10.62
CA VAL A 218 -6.89 -5.50 9.80
C VAL A 218 -7.25 -5.90 8.37
N GLN A 219 -6.85 -5.09 7.38
CA GLN A 219 -7.21 -5.26 5.98
C GLN A 219 -5.98 -5.20 5.06
N PRO A 220 -5.97 -5.90 3.91
CA PRO A 220 -4.84 -5.88 2.98
C PRO A 220 -4.82 -4.63 2.07
N ALA A 221 -5.69 -3.68 2.31
CA ALA A 221 -5.77 -2.36 1.68
C ALA A 221 -6.69 -1.46 2.50
N ALA A 222 -6.78 -0.16 2.18
CA ALA A 222 -7.66 0.79 2.85
C ALA A 222 -9.15 0.52 2.53
N ILE A 223 -9.78 -0.40 3.26
CA ILE A 223 -11.15 -0.86 3.07
C ILE A 223 -11.96 -0.71 4.35
N GLU A 224 -13.06 0.02 4.32
CA GLU A 224 -14.03 0.06 5.42
C GLU A 224 -14.64 -1.32 5.68
N VAL A 225 -14.79 -1.71 6.94
CA VAL A 225 -15.37 -2.99 7.35
C VAL A 225 -16.56 -2.76 8.28
N GLY A 226 -17.71 -3.32 7.92
CA GLY A 226 -18.89 -3.43 8.76
C GLY A 226 -19.57 -2.14 9.17
N PRO A 227 -20.73 -2.25 9.82
CA PRO A 227 -21.38 -1.16 10.50
C PRO A 227 -20.74 -0.89 11.85
N GLY A 228 -20.82 0.34 12.32
CA GLY A 228 -20.47 0.76 13.65
C GLY A 228 -19.06 1.34 13.77
N ILE A 229 -18.72 1.74 14.99
CA ILE A 229 -17.52 2.53 15.29
C ILE A 229 -16.19 1.83 14.92
N TYR A 230 -16.17 0.50 14.97
CA TYR A 230 -14.94 -0.25 14.67
C TYR A 230 -14.73 -0.47 13.17
N GLY A 231 -15.79 -0.44 12.37
CA GLY A 231 -15.66 -0.63 10.92
C GLY A 231 -15.25 0.63 10.17
N ARG A 232 -15.34 1.79 10.81
CA ARG A 232 -14.91 3.08 10.29
C ARG A 232 -13.45 3.41 10.60
N GLU A 233 -12.83 2.61 11.46
CA GLU A 233 -11.41 2.64 11.75
C GLU A 233 -10.82 1.27 11.42
N ILE A 234 -9.70 1.25 10.72
CA ILE A 234 -9.00 0.02 10.35
C ILE A 234 -7.49 0.19 10.47
N ILE A 235 -6.80 -0.94 10.52
CA ILE A 235 -5.38 -1.01 10.21
C ILE A 235 -5.24 -1.59 8.80
N SER A 236 -4.59 -0.87 7.90
CA SER A 236 -4.27 -1.31 6.55
C SER A 236 -2.86 -1.85 6.51
N LEU A 237 -2.69 -3.09 6.04
CA LEU A 237 -1.43 -3.60 5.52
C LEU A 237 -1.50 -3.40 4.00
N ASP A 238 -1.09 -2.22 3.51
CA ASP A 238 -1.37 -1.84 2.13
C ASP A 238 -0.51 -2.60 1.12
N LEU A 239 -1.11 -3.62 0.52
CA LEU A 239 -0.51 -4.41 -0.56
C LEU A 239 -0.82 -3.85 -1.95
N SER A 240 -1.57 -2.75 -2.05
CA SER A 240 -2.05 -2.24 -3.34
C SER A 240 -0.94 -1.77 -4.27
N GLU A 241 0.23 -1.45 -3.73
CA GLU A 241 1.40 -1.05 -4.52
C GLU A 241 1.87 -2.16 -5.49
N TYR A 242 1.70 -3.44 -5.10
CA TYR A 242 2.04 -4.60 -5.93
C TYR A 242 1.02 -4.88 -7.05
N GLY A 243 -0.09 -4.15 -7.07
CA GLY A 243 -1.08 -4.16 -8.13
C GLY A 243 -0.78 -3.23 -9.30
N ASP A 244 0.22 -2.37 -9.16
CA ASP A 244 0.57 -1.33 -10.14
C ASP A 244 1.94 -1.57 -10.78
N SER A 245 2.26 -0.73 -11.76
CA SER A 245 3.55 -0.82 -12.46
C SER A 245 4.70 -0.33 -11.58
N LEU A 246 5.81 -1.07 -11.54
CA LEU A 246 7.00 -0.72 -10.75
C LEU A 246 7.48 0.73 -10.98
N HIS A 247 7.43 1.22 -12.22
CA HIS A 247 7.89 2.57 -12.56
C HIS A 247 7.04 3.70 -11.98
N THR A 248 5.89 3.39 -11.38
CA THR A 248 5.02 4.37 -10.71
C THR A 248 5.14 4.31 -9.19
N ARG A 249 5.94 3.38 -8.67
CA ARG A 249 6.01 3.11 -7.23
C ARG A 249 7.22 3.74 -6.57
N HIS A 250 6.96 4.34 -5.44
CA HIS A 250 7.95 5.05 -4.64
C HIS A 250 7.60 4.94 -3.15
N VAL A 251 8.61 5.07 -2.31
CA VAL A 251 8.51 5.10 -0.85
C VAL A 251 9.19 6.37 -0.35
N ARG A 252 8.65 6.97 0.71
CA ARG A 252 9.20 8.21 1.27
C ARG A 252 10.62 7.99 1.76
N ILE A 253 11.48 8.97 1.49
CA ILE A 253 12.85 8.97 1.99
C ILE A 253 12.83 9.33 3.47
N PRO A 254 13.40 8.52 4.38
CA PRO A 254 13.52 8.89 5.79
C PRO A 254 14.24 10.22 5.93
N PHE A 255 13.88 10.97 6.97
CA PHE A 255 14.25 12.36 7.21
C PHE A 255 13.60 13.38 6.25
N SER A 256 12.74 12.94 5.33
CA SER A 256 11.86 13.82 4.58
C SER A 256 10.68 14.28 5.42
N ALA A 257 10.19 15.49 5.18
CA ALA A 257 8.96 15.97 5.77
C ALA A 257 7.77 15.13 5.28
N TYR A 258 6.80 14.91 6.15
CA TYR A 258 5.52 14.29 5.83
C TYR A 258 4.47 15.41 5.72
N LEU A 259 4.07 15.76 4.52
CA LEU A 259 3.20 16.90 4.24
C LEU A 259 1.73 16.52 3.94
N LYS A 260 1.39 15.24 4.01
CA LYS A 260 0.03 14.73 3.72
C LYS A 260 -1.11 15.45 4.47
N PRO A 261 -0.95 15.98 5.71
CA PRO A 261 -2.00 16.79 6.35
C PRO A 261 -2.49 17.97 5.52
N ARG A 262 -1.66 18.53 4.62
CA ARG A 262 -2.03 19.63 3.71
C ARG A 262 -3.14 19.26 2.73
N GLN A 263 -3.24 18.00 2.30
CA GLN A 263 -4.30 17.50 1.42
C GLN A 263 -5.69 17.65 2.05
N PHE A 264 -5.76 17.75 3.37
CA PHE A 264 -6.99 17.86 4.14
C PHE A 264 -7.25 19.27 4.66
N GLU A 265 -6.47 20.29 4.22
CA GLU A 265 -6.66 21.68 4.64
C GLU A 265 -8.05 22.21 4.32
N TRP A 266 -8.64 21.77 3.21
CA TRP A 266 -10.03 22.09 2.85
C TRP A 266 -11.08 21.60 3.89
N MET A 267 -10.75 20.54 4.65
CA MET A 267 -11.62 19.94 5.66
C MET A 267 -11.37 20.52 7.06
N PHE A 268 -10.10 20.76 7.41
CA PHE A 268 -9.70 21.13 8.78
C PHE A 268 -9.36 22.61 8.94
N GLY A 269 -9.09 23.30 7.85
CA GLY A 269 -8.60 24.66 7.82
C GLY A 269 -7.09 24.77 8.04
N GLU A 270 -6.50 25.83 7.50
CA GLU A 270 -5.05 26.08 7.51
C GLU A 270 -4.44 26.11 8.92
N SER A 271 -5.14 26.71 9.90
CA SER A 271 -4.66 26.79 11.28
C SER A 271 -4.49 25.44 11.95
N GLU A 272 -5.34 24.48 11.63
CA GLU A 272 -5.24 23.12 12.15
C GLU A 272 -4.08 22.36 11.50
N VAL A 273 -3.97 22.40 10.17
CA VAL A 273 -2.86 21.77 9.44
C VAL A 273 -1.50 22.27 9.94
N ARG A 274 -1.39 23.58 10.24
CA ARG A 274 -0.18 24.16 10.82
C ARG A 274 0.20 23.60 12.19
N ARG A 275 -0.79 23.25 13.01
CA ARG A 275 -0.54 22.63 14.34
C ARG A 275 -0.07 21.18 14.22
N LEU A 276 -0.40 20.50 13.13
CA LEU A 276 -0.03 19.12 12.88
C LEU A 276 1.38 18.97 12.30
N LEU A 277 1.94 20.03 11.71
CA LEU A 277 3.25 20.05 11.06
C LEU A 277 4.28 20.85 11.88
N PRO A 278 5.58 20.52 11.78
CA PRO A 278 6.19 19.49 10.94
C PRO A 278 6.05 18.08 11.48
N ILE A 279 6.08 17.11 10.58
CA ILE A 279 6.25 15.69 10.86
C ILE A 279 7.36 15.19 9.93
N PHE A 280 8.27 14.37 10.41
CA PHE A 280 9.34 13.77 9.59
C PHE A 280 9.25 12.25 9.66
N GLU A 281 9.53 11.57 8.56
CA GLU A 281 9.72 10.14 8.59
C GLU A 281 11.09 9.79 9.15
N ILE A 282 11.18 8.87 10.11
CA ILE A 282 12.43 8.51 10.76
C ILE A 282 12.59 7.00 10.92
N PRO A 283 13.81 6.46 10.91
CA PRO A 283 14.05 5.07 11.31
C PRO A 283 13.64 4.83 12.76
N LEU A 284 12.91 3.73 13.03
CA LEU A 284 12.53 3.33 14.38
C LEU A 284 13.76 2.94 15.21
N SER A 285 14.72 2.22 14.60
CA SER A 285 15.94 1.73 15.25
C SER A 285 15.64 1.09 16.62
N ASP A 286 16.39 1.43 17.65
CA ASP A 286 16.23 0.91 19.02
C ASP A 286 15.22 1.74 19.86
N MET A 287 14.55 2.73 19.27
CA MET A 287 13.57 3.55 19.97
C MET A 287 12.27 2.79 20.19
N ALA A 288 11.66 2.98 21.36
CA ALA A 288 10.27 2.59 21.52
C ALA A 288 9.38 3.44 20.61
N PRO A 289 8.28 2.89 20.03
CA PRO A 289 7.40 3.64 19.12
C PRO A 289 6.91 4.98 19.70
N ALA A 290 6.58 5.04 20.99
CA ALA A 290 6.17 6.29 21.66
C ALA A 290 7.27 7.37 21.66
N GLN A 291 8.53 6.98 21.75
CA GLN A 291 9.67 7.91 21.66
C GLN A 291 9.83 8.41 20.22
N ALA A 292 9.76 7.51 19.24
CA ALA A 292 9.84 7.86 17.82
C ALA A 292 8.72 8.82 17.40
N ILE A 293 7.47 8.59 17.85
CA ILE A 293 6.32 9.47 17.58
C ILE A 293 6.51 10.88 18.14
N THR A 294 7.19 11.00 19.27
CA THR A 294 7.52 12.31 19.84
C THR A 294 8.66 12.96 19.07
N ALA A 295 9.75 12.22 18.83
CA ALA A 295 10.93 12.71 18.14
C ALA A 295 10.64 13.18 16.72
N MET A 296 9.82 12.45 15.95
CA MET A 296 9.49 12.79 14.56
C MET A 296 8.78 14.13 14.35
N ARG A 297 8.35 14.79 15.45
CA ARG A 297 7.68 16.09 15.45
C ARG A 297 8.58 17.23 15.94
N ASP A 298 9.77 16.91 16.37
CA ASP A 298 10.78 17.85 16.84
C ASP A 298 11.98 17.86 15.88
N PRO A 299 12.16 18.93 15.09
CA PRO A 299 13.25 19.03 14.13
C PRO A 299 14.63 18.82 14.76
N ASP A 300 14.87 19.30 15.98
CA ASP A 300 16.16 19.18 16.65
C ASP A 300 16.44 17.73 17.05
N ALA A 301 15.43 17.03 17.57
CA ALA A 301 15.54 15.60 17.85
C ALA A 301 15.79 14.77 16.57
N VAL A 302 15.14 15.12 15.46
CA VAL A 302 15.35 14.44 14.17
C VAL A 302 16.75 14.69 13.63
N LEU A 303 17.30 15.91 13.79
CA LEU A 303 18.69 16.23 13.45
C LEU A 303 19.67 15.37 14.25
N GLU A 304 19.45 15.19 15.55
CA GLU A 304 20.27 14.32 16.40
C GLU A 304 20.21 12.86 15.94
N ILE A 305 19.00 12.33 15.65
CA ILE A 305 18.83 10.98 15.10
C ILE A 305 19.61 10.81 13.79
N ALA A 306 19.58 11.80 12.90
CA ALA A 306 20.28 11.76 11.63
C ALA A 306 21.81 11.66 11.76
N GLN A 307 22.40 12.13 12.86
CA GLN A 307 23.84 11.98 13.11
C GLN A 307 24.25 10.53 13.44
N HIS A 308 23.34 9.75 14.07
CA HIS A 308 23.70 8.47 14.67
C HIS A 308 23.04 7.26 14.03
N VAL A 309 21.85 7.40 13.42
CA VAL A 309 21.06 6.30 12.88
C VAL A 309 21.19 6.23 11.36
N SER A 310 21.58 5.07 10.83
CA SER A 310 21.66 4.82 9.38
C SER A 310 20.27 4.68 8.76
N ALA A 311 20.14 5.13 7.52
CA ALA A 311 18.95 4.92 6.68
C ALA A 311 19.24 4.00 5.48
N ALA A 312 20.37 3.29 5.47
CA ALA A 312 20.67 2.34 4.39
C ALA A 312 19.67 1.20 4.38
N ILE A 313 19.12 0.89 3.19
CA ILE A 313 18.20 -0.23 3.01
C ILE A 313 18.99 -1.55 3.11
N PRO A 314 18.66 -2.45 4.07
CA PRO A 314 19.41 -3.68 4.26
C PRO A 314 19.17 -4.67 3.11
N ASP A 315 20.23 -5.34 2.66
CA ASP A 315 20.11 -6.49 1.75
C ASP A 315 19.62 -7.72 2.54
N GLN A 316 18.51 -8.29 2.10
CA GLN A 316 17.89 -9.48 2.69
C GLN A 316 17.77 -10.62 1.65
N SER A 317 18.61 -10.61 0.62
CA SER A 317 18.56 -11.58 -0.47
C SER A 317 18.64 -13.03 -0.01
N GLU A 318 19.49 -13.33 0.97
CA GLU A 318 19.66 -14.68 1.50
C GLU A 318 18.43 -15.13 2.29
N ALA A 319 17.94 -14.28 3.16
CA ALA A 319 16.75 -14.55 3.97
C ALA A 319 15.46 -14.68 3.13
N MET A 320 15.39 -14.00 1.99
CA MET A 320 14.26 -14.13 1.07
C MET A 320 14.09 -15.54 0.49
N GLU A 321 15.14 -16.35 0.38
CA GLU A 321 15.03 -17.75 -0.11
C GLU A 321 14.16 -18.61 0.81
N GLU A 322 14.27 -18.44 2.14
CA GLU A 322 13.42 -19.17 3.10
C GLU A 322 11.96 -18.73 2.98
N LEU A 323 11.70 -17.43 2.81
CA LEU A 323 10.34 -16.94 2.63
C LEU A 323 9.71 -17.44 1.32
N LEU A 324 10.49 -17.53 0.25
CA LEU A 324 10.11 -18.09 -1.04
C LEU A 324 9.75 -19.57 -0.93
N ASP A 325 10.58 -20.36 -0.24
CA ASP A 325 10.34 -21.79 -0.01
C ASP A 325 9.04 -22.01 0.81
N ASN A 326 8.85 -21.23 1.87
CA ASN A 326 7.62 -21.28 2.68
C ASN A 326 6.37 -20.93 1.85
N TYR A 327 6.46 -19.94 0.96
CA TYR A 327 5.36 -19.60 0.06
C TYR A 327 5.03 -20.74 -0.89
N GLU A 328 6.01 -21.34 -1.58
CA GLU A 328 5.78 -22.41 -2.56
C GLU A 328 5.08 -23.65 -1.96
N HIS A 329 5.23 -23.87 -0.65
CA HIS A 329 4.55 -24.96 0.07
C HIS A 329 3.20 -24.56 0.68
N SER A 330 2.73 -23.33 0.45
CA SER A 330 1.49 -22.81 1.05
C SER A 330 0.25 -23.12 0.20
N GLU A 331 -0.92 -23.15 0.84
CA GLU A 331 -2.22 -23.22 0.15
C GLU A 331 -2.45 -22.02 -0.77
N LEU A 332 -1.89 -20.86 -0.42
CA LEU A 332 -1.99 -19.67 -1.24
C LEU A 332 -1.23 -19.80 -2.56
N ALA A 333 -0.06 -20.45 -2.58
CA ALA A 333 0.67 -20.72 -3.80
C ALA A 333 -0.12 -21.63 -4.75
N ILE A 334 -0.77 -22.67 -4.21
CA ILE A 334 -1.65 -23.56 -4.98
C ILE A 334 -2.81 -22.76 -5.61
N PHE A 335 -3.43 -21.87 -4.83
CA PHE A 335 -4.48 -20.97 -5.33
C PHE A 335 -3.96 -20.05 -6.44
N HIS A 336 -2.78 -19.44 -6.26
CA HIS A 336 -2.18 -18.55 -7.26
C HIS A 336 -1.89 -19.28 -8.57
N ASP A 337 -1.34 -20.49 -8.51
CA ASP A 337 -1.07 -21.30 -9.70
C ASP A 337 -2.36 -21.64 -10.45
N GLN A 338 -3.40 -22.07 -9.75
CA GLN A 338 -4.71 -22.34 -10.35
C GLN A 338 -5.32 -21.09 -10.98
N PHE A 339 -5.24 -19.93 -10.28
CA PHE A 339 -5.73 -18.66 -10.79
C PHE A 339 -5.06 -18.28 -12.12
N TYR A 340 -3.74 -18.33 -12.18
CA TYR A 340 -2.99 -17.96 -13.38
C TYR A 340 -3.09 -19.00 -14.52
N MET A 341 -3.26 -20.28 -14.18
CA MET A 341 -3.55 -21.31 -15.19
C MET A 341 -4.89 -21.01 -15.87
N GLN A 342 -5.95 -20.81 -15.10
CA GLN A 342 -7.29 -20.48 -15.63
C GLN A 342 -7.31 -19.13 -16.38
N LEU A 343 -6.49 -18.15 -15.95
CA LEU A 343 -6.39 -16.87 -16.64
C LEU A 343 -5.85 -16.99 -18.07
N ARG A 344 -5.00 -18.01 -18.33
CA ARG A 344 -4.46 -18.30 -19.66
C ARG A 344 -5.42 -19.10 -20.53
N GLU A 345 -6.22 -19.99 -19.95
CA GLU A 345 -7.14 -20.88 -20.67
C GLU A 345 -8.38 -20.14 -21.18
N GLY A 346 -8.65 -18.93 -20.66
CA GLY A 346 -9.79 -18.10 -21.05
C GLY A 346 -11.01 -18.33 -20.16
N THR A 347 -12.04 -17.51 -20.38
CA THR A 347 -13.23 -17.46 -19.51
C THR A 347 -14.27 -18.50 -19.90
N SER A 348 -14.63 -19.37 -18.96
CA SER A 348 -15.94 -20.05 -19.01
C SER A 348 -16.91 -19.29 -18.11
N LEU A 349 -18.02 -18.81 -18.67
CA LEU A 349 -19.08 -18.21 -17.86
C LEU A 349 -19.81 -19.34 -17.13
N PRO A 350 -20.05 -19.19 -15.82
CA PRO A 350 -20.84 -20.19 -15.10
C PRO A 350 -22.26 -20.21 -15.61
N ASN A 351 -22.81 -21.42 -15.75
CA ASN A 351 -24.23 -21.59 -16.00
C ASN A 351 -24.98 -21.39 -14.66
N CYS A 352 -25.14 -20.12 -14.24
CA CYS A 352 -25.71 -19.79 -12.95
C CYS A 352 -27.11 -19.26 -13.08
N SER A 353 -28.06 -19.89 -12.35
CA SER A 353 -29.47 -19.48 -12.29
C SER A 353 -29.68 -18.30 -11.30
N ILE A 354 -28.66 -17.94 -10.48
CA ILE A 354 -28.78 -16.88 -9.50
C ILE A 354 -28.32 -15.56 -10.11
N PRO A 355 -29.15 -14.51 -10.11
CA PRO A 355 -28.80 -13.24 -10.71
C PRO A 355 -27.74 -12.52 -9.92
N THR A 356 -26.93 -11.71 -10.61
CA THR A 356 -26.03 -10.75 -9.95
C THR A 356 -26.88 -9.68 -9.27
N PRO A 357 -26.64 -9.35 -7.98
CA PRO A 357 -27.43 -8.32 -7.30
C PRO A 357 -27.20 -6.94 -7.93
N PRO A 358 -28.22 -6.06 -7.94
CA PRO A 358 -28.16 -4.77 -8.63
C PRO A 358 -26.97 -3.88 -8.24
N CYS A 359 -26.53 -3.93 -6.98
CA CYS A 359 -25.36 -3.16 -6.52
C CYS A 359 -24.05 -3.58 -7.20
N ALA A 360 -23.81 -4.87 -7.41
CA ALA A 360 -22.65 -5.36 -8.14
C ALA A 360 -22.80 -5.18 -9.65
N GLN A 361 -24.01 -5.41 -10.18
CA GLN A 361 -24.32 -5.20 -11.59
C GLN A 361 -24.10 -3.75 -12.00
N PHE A 362 -24.58 -2.79 -11.20
CA PHE A 362 -24.39 -1.36 -11.44
C PHE A 362 -22.91 -0.99 -11.60
N LEU A 363 -22.04 -1.43 -10.67
CA LEU A 363 -20.60 -1.16 -10.71
C LEU A 363 -19.92 -1.71 -11.98
N LEU A 364 -20.38 -2.84 -12.49
CA LEU A 364 -19.81 -3.50 -13.67
C LEU A 364 -20.36 -2.96 -15.00
N GLU A 365 -21.61 -2.51 -15.02
CA GLU A 365 -22.29 -2.02 -16.24
C GLU A 365 -22.15 -0.52 -16.44
N LYS A 366 -22.11 0.23 -15.34
CA LYS A 366 -21.92 1.68 -15.32
C LYS A 366 -20.70 2.03 -14.48
N PRO A 367 -19.50 1.63 -14.92
CA PRO A 367 -18.29 1.85 -14.15
C PRO A 367 -18.04 3.35 -13.99
N ASN A 368 -17.51 3.71 -12.83
CA ASN A 368 -17.14 5.06 -12.45
C ASN A 368 -16.02 4.98 -11.41
N ASP A 369 -15.67 6.08 -10.76
CA ASP A 369 -14.63 6.14 -9.73
C ASP A 369 -14.81 5.13 -8.58
N TRP A 370 -16.04 4.67 -8.32
CA TRP A 370 -16.30 3.64 -7.32
C TRP A 370 -15.63 2.31 -7.67
N LEU A 371 -15.60 1.94 -8.97
CA LEU A 371 -14.96 0.71 -9.41
C LEU A 371 -13.43 0.74 -9.22
N LEU A 372 -12.82 1.92 -9.05
CA LEU A 372 -11.40 2.07 -8.73
C LEU A 372 -11.10 1.75 -7.26
N LYS A 373 -12.10 1.79 -6.37
CA LYS A 373 -11.92 1.61 -4.94
C LYS A 373 -11.80 0.13 -4.55
N PRO A 374 -10.82 -0.25 -3.71
CA PRO A 374 -10.66 -1.64 -3.26
C PRO A 374 -11.93 -2.26 -2.67
N ALA A 375 -12.72 -1.48 -1.91
CA ALA A 375 -13.96 -1.96 -1.31
C ALA A 375 -15.02 -2.40 -2.34
N ALA A 376 -15.14 -1.68 -3.46
CA ALA A 376 -16.05 -2.07 -4.56
C ALA A 376 -15.55 -3.34 -5.26
N LEU A 377 -14.25 -3.47 -5.49
CA LEU A 377 -13.64 -4.66 -6.07
C LEU A 377 -13.83 -5.88 -5.17
N GLN A 378 -13.62 -5.73 -3.85
CA GLN A 378 -13.90 -6.78 -2.88
C GLN A 378 -15.37 -7.22 -2.94
N HIS A 379 -16.29 -6.26 -2.99
CA HIS A 379 -17.72 -6.56 -3.11
C HIS A 379 -18.03 -7.38 -4.36
N ILE A 380 -17.53 -6.97 -5.53
CA ILE A 380 -17.73 -7.68 -6.79
C ILE A 380 -17.15 -9.10 -6.72
N VAL A 381 -15.95 -9.26 -6.20
CA VAL A 381 -15.29 -10.56 -6.05
C VAL A 381 -16.12 -11.49 -5.15
N ARG A 382 -16.59 -11.00 -4.00
CA ARG A 382 -17.45 -11.78 -3.08
C ARG A 382 -18.76 -12.23 -3.76
N VAL A 383 -19.45 -11.31 -4.42
CA VAL A 383 -20.71 -11.60 -5.12
C VAL A 383 -20.52 -12.64 -6.21
N LEU A 384 -19.59 -12.40 -7.12
CA LEU A 384 -19.41 -13.27 -8.29
C LEU A 384 -18.86 -14.64 -7.89
N THR A 385 -17.97 -14.71 -6.89
CA THR A 385 -17.53 -15.99 -6.31
C THR A 385 -18.70 -16.76 -5.67
N ALA A 386 -19.59 -16.06 -4.96
CA ALA A 386 -20.79 -16.68 -4.37
C ALA A 386 -21.63 -17.41 -5.42
N ILE A 387 -21.87 -16.77 -6.56
CA ILE A 387 -22.67 -17.33 -7.65
C ILE A 387 -21.88 -18.22 -8.63
N GLY A 388 -20.65 -18.60 -8.30
CA GLY A 388 -19.89 -19.65 -8.98
C GLY A 388 -18.95 -19.20 -10.09
N TRP A 389 -18.67 -17.90 -10.21
CA TRP A 389 -17.63 -17.43 -11.14
C TRP A 389 -16.25 -17.87 -10.66
N SER A 390 -15.39 -18.27 -11.59
CA SER A 390 -13.97 -18.46 -11.27
C SER A 390 -13.30 -17.10 -11.05
N PRO A 391 -12.29 -17.02 -10.19
CA PRO A 391 -11.54 -15.78 -9.98
C PRO A 391 -10.96 -15.19 -11.27
N SER A 392 -10.47 -16.02 -12.18
CA SER A 392 -9.96 -15.59 -13.48
C SER A 392 -11.05 -14.94 -14.36
N SER A 393 -12.27 -15.50 -14.38
CA SER A 393 -13.41 -14.92 -15.09
C SER A 393 -13.85 -13.58 -14.49
N ILE A 394 -13.77 -13.45 -13.16
CA ILE A 394 -14.04 -12.19 -12.45
C ILE A 394 -13.03 -11.12 -12.88
N ALA A 395 -11.73 -11.44 -12.89
CA ALA A 395 -10.67 -10.53 -13.31
C ALA A 395 -10.90 -10.02 -14.75
N HIS A 396 -11.22 -10.93 -15.68
CA HIS A 396 -11.56 -10.56 -17.06
C HIS A 396 -12.80 -9.65 -17.14
N ARG A 397 -13.83 -9.91 -16.33
CA ARG A 397 -15.04 -9.10 -16.29
C ARG A 397 -14.77 -7.68 -15.81
N ILE A 398 -13.97 -7.53 -14.77
CA ILE A 398 -13.56 -6.21 -14.22
C ILE A 398 -12.67 -5.49 -15.25
N CYS A 399 -11.68 -6.16 -15.85
CA CYS A 399 -10.83 -5.60 -16.89
C CYS A 399 -11.67 -5.09 -18.08
N ALA A 400 -12.67 -5.87 -18.54
CA ALA A 400 -13.59 -5.45 -19.59
C ALA A 400 -14.43 -4.23 -19.20
N SER A 401 -14.77 -4.06 -17.91
CA SER A 401 -15.46 -2.86 -17.42
C SER A 401 -14.55 -1.63 -17.43
N TYR A 402 -13.28 -1.78 -17.06
CA TYR A 402 -12.29 -0.71 -17.13
C TYR A 402 -11.97 -0.25 -18.57
N SER A 403 -12.16 -1.14 -19.55
CA SER A 403 -11.95 -0.82 -20.96
C SER A 403 -13.08 -0.01 -21.59
N LYS A 404 -14.20 0.22 -20.87
CA LYS A 404 -15.27 1.10 -21.33
C LYS A 404 -14.85 2.55 -21.20
N ASP A 405 -15.29 3.39 -22.16
CA ASP A 405 -15.13 4.83 -22.06
C ASP A 405 -16.15 5.39 -21.05
N CYS A 406 -15.66 5.69 -19.86
CA CYS A 406 -16.46 6.15 -18.72
C CYS A 406 -15.83 7.38 -18.05
N ASP A 407 -15.09 8.17 -18.82
CA ASP A 407 -14.42 9.40 -18.35
C ASP A 407 -13.48 9.15 -17.14
N TRP A 408 -12.58 8.17 -17.31
CA TRP A 408 -11.59 7.83 -16.26
C TRP A 408 -10.52 8.92 -16.04
N GLY A 409 -10.58 10.03 -16.79
CA GLY A 409 -9.56 11.06 -16.79
C GLY A 409 -8.19 10.49 -17.12
N ASN A 410 -7.17 10.90 -16.38
CA ASN A 410 -5.78 10.43 -16.53
C ASN A 410 -5.44 9.21 -15.65
N THR A 411 -6.43 8.53 -15.08
CA THR A 411 -6.23 7.38 -14.19
C THR A 411 -5.36 6.31 -14.85
N TRP A 412 -5.62 6.01 -16.11
CA TRP A 412 -4.90 4.98 -16.86
C TRP A 412 -3.53 5.43 -17.39
N ASP A 413 -3.15 6.67 -17.20
CA ASP A 413 -1.77 7.12 -17.44
C ASP A 413 -0.82 6.56 -16.35
N ARG A 414 -1.33 6.38 -15.14
CA ARG A 414 -0.59 5.89 -13.98
C ARG A 414 -0.82 4.41 -13.70
N LEU A 415 -2.06 3.94 -13.86
CA LEU A 415 -2.49 2.58 -13.55
C LEU A 415 -2.68 1.75 -14.83
N GLU A 416 -2.43 0.45 -14.77
CA GLU A 416 -2.75 -0.47 -15.85
C GLU A 416 -4.04 -1.24 -15.53
N PRO A 417 -5.11 -1.07 -16.35
CA PRO A 417 -6.46 -1.56 -16.04
C PRO A 417 -6.51 -3.05 -15.71
N CYS A 418 -5.93 -3.87 -16.57
CA CYS A 418 -6.04 -5.33 -16.42
C CYS A 418 -5.14 -5.85 -15.30
N SER A 419 -3.96 -5.27 -15.08
CA SER A 419 -3.11 -5.62 -13.93
C SER A 419 -3.83 -5.32 -12.62
N ARG A 420 -4.50 -4.17 -12.53
CA ARG A 420 -5.30 -3.79 -11.37
C ARG A 420 -6.45 -4.78 -11.13
N ALA A 421 -7.20 -5.14 -12.18
CA ALA A 421 -8.27 -6.12 -12.10
C ALA A 421 -7.77 -7.50 -11.64
N ILE A 422 -6.66 -7.96 -12.20
CA ILE A 422 -6.02 -9.24 -11.85
C ILE A 422 -5.56 -9.21 -10.39
N PHE A 423 -4.86 -8.17 -9.98
CA PHE A 423 -4.33 -8.05 -8.63
C PHE A 423 -5.45 -8.10 -7.58
N TYR A 424 -6.42 -7.20 -7.63
CA TYR A 424 -7.48 -7.16 -6.61
C TYR A 424 -8.37 -8.40 -6.63
N THR A 425 -8.61 -8.97 -7.81
CA THR A 425 -9.39 -10.22 -7.87
C THR A 425 -8.62 -11.37 -7.21
N ARG A 426 -7.33 -11.52 -7.51
CA ARG A 426 -6.46 -12.51 -6.89
C ARG A 426 -6.40 -12.35 -5.38
N LEU A 427 -6.12 -11.13 -4.91
CA LEU A 427 -6.03 -10.80 -3.49
C LEU A 427 -7.31 -11.18 -2.73
N PHE A 428 -8.46 -10.68 -3.17
CA PHE A 428 -9.72 -10.93 -2.45
C PHE A 428 -10.25 -12.36 -2.61
N ALA A 429 -10.08 -12.98 -3.77
CA ALA A 429 -10.44 -14.38 -3.96
C ALA A 429 -9.51 -15.31 -3.17
N GLY A 430 -8.22 -14.99 -3.05
CA GLY A 430 -7.27 -15.68 -2.18
C GLY A 430 -7.71 -15.66 -0.72
N MET A 431 -8.10 -14.50 -0.20
CA MET A 431 -8.64 -14.37 1.17
C MET A 431 -9.93 -15.18 1.38
N ILE A 432 -10.79 -15.27 0.36
CA ILE A 432 -11.98 -16.12 0.42
C ILE A 432 -11.57 -17.60 0.45
N ALA A 433 -10.67 -18.03 -0.43
CA ALA A 433 -10.20 -19.40 -0.55
C ALA A 433 -9.50 -19.91 0.73
N THR A 434 -8.66 -19.09 1.36
CA THR A 434 -7.95 -19.42 2.61
C THR A 434 -8.78 -19.18 3.88
N GLY A 435 -10.03 -18.68 3.76
CA GLY A 435 -10.89 -18.42 4.91
C GLY A 435 -10.57 -17.17 5.73
N LEU A 436 -9.62 -16.34 5.32
CA LEU A 436 -9.26 -15.10 6.00
C LEU A 436 -10.31 -14.00 5.84
N ASP A 437 -11.04 -13.97 4.73
CA ASP A 437 -12.19 -13.08 4.60
C ASP A 437 -13.35 -13.57 5.48
N LYS A 438 -13.58 -12.91 6.60
CA LYS A 438 -14.62 -13.29 7.57
C LYS A 438 -16.04 -12.91 7.14
N LEU A 439 -16.19 -12.17 6.04
CA LEU A 439 -17.48 -11.75 5.46
C LEU A 439 -18.39 -10.99 6.45
N ILE A 440 -17.84 -10.38 7.49
CA ILE A 440 -18.60 -9.71 8.57
C ILE A 440 -19.46 -8.58 8.00
N ASP A 441 -18.91 -7.80 7.09
CA ASP A 441 -19.51 -6.64 6.46
C ASP A 441 -20.22 -6.96 5.13
N PHE A 442 -20.31 -8.25 4.75
CA PHE A 442 -20.96 -8.66 3.52
C PHE A 442 -22.48 -8.80 3.70
N ASN A 443 -23.13 -7.64 3.89
CA ASN A 443 -24.58 -7.49 4.07
C ASN A 443 -25.04 -6.13 3.55
N CYS A 444 -26.37 -5.96 3.34
CA CYS A 444 -26.92 -4.74 2.76
C CYS A 444 -26.74 -3.50 3.65
N VAL A 445 -26.80 -3.64 4.98
CA VAL A 445 -26.64 -2.51 5.92
C VAL A 445 -25.24 -1.92 5.77
N SER A 446 -24.19 -2.73 5.90
CA SER A 446 -22.81 -2.29 5.72
C SER A 446 -22.57 -1.68 4.33
N HIS A 447 -23.23 -2.26 3.31
CA HIS A 447 -23.09 -1.77 1.94
C HIS A 447 -23.75 -0.40 1.73
N GLN A 448 -24.88 -0.15 2.40
CA GLN A 448 -25.54 1.17 2.42
C GLN A 448 -24.67 2.20 3.15
N GLU A 449 -24.13 1.86 4.32
CA GLU A 449 -23.25 2.74 5.10
C GLU A 449 -21.99 3.16 4.35
N LYS A 450 -21.43 2.24 3.56
CA LYS A 450 -20.28 2.53 2.68
C LYS A 450 -20.63 3.35 1.43
N GLY A 451 -21.93 3.61 1.18
CA GLY A 451 -22.41 4.34 0.02
C GLY A 451 -22.39 3.53 -1.29
N TYR A 452 -22.23 2.20 -1.24
CA TYR A 452 -22.22 1.33 -2.43
C TYR A 452 -23.60 0.77 -2.84
N CYS A 453 -24.65 1.04 -2.05
CA CYS A 453 -26.01 0.66 -2.38
C CYS A 453 -26.67 1.72 -3.27
N MET A 454 -26.54 1.59 -4.58
CA MET A 454 -27.04 2.55 -5.57
C MET A 454 -28.55 2.37 -5.86
N ILE A 455 -29.14 1.24 -5.44
CA ILE A 455 -30.54 0.88 -5.68
C ILE A 455 -31.15 0.37 -4.36
N PRO A 456 -31.56 1.27 -3.44
CA PRO A 456 -32.01 0.88 -2.10
C PRO A 456 -33.22 -0.07 -2.07
N ASP A 457 -34.14 0.07 -3.01
CA ASP A 457 -35.39 -0.71 -3.08
C ASP A 457 -35.26 -1.98 -3.92
N CYS A 458 -34.05 -2.50 -4.10
CA CYS A 458 -33.85 -3.74 -4.82
C CYS A 458 -34.38 -4.95 -4.02
N SER A 459 -34.83 -5.99 -4.72
CA SER A 459 -35.35 -7.24 -4.13
C SER A 459 -34.21 -8.20 -3.67
N SER A 460 -32.94 -7.84 -3.85
CA SER A 460 -31.79 -8.67 -3.50
C SER A 460 -31.36 -8.49 -2.06
N ASN A 461 -30.81 -9.56 -1.46
CA ASN A 461 -30.25 -9.52 -0.11
C ASN A 461 -28.83 -10.14 -0.11
N LEU A 462 -27.83 -9.34 0.22
CA LEU A 462 -26.42 -9.78 0.24
C LEU A 462 -26.15 -10.91 1.25
N ILE A 463 -26.99 -11.06 2.27
CA ILE A 463 -26.87 -12.19 3.22
C ILE A 463 -26.97 -13.54 2.49
N LEU A 464 -27.82 -13.65 1.46
CA LEU A 464 -27.91 -14.89 0.67
C LEU A 464 -26.60 -15.26 0.01
N TYR A 465 -25.90 -14.29 -0.57
CA TYR A 465 -24.60 -14.50 -1.21
C TYR A 465 -23.50 -14.82 -0.18
N ARG A 466 -23.55 -14.16 0.99
CA ARG A 466 -22.66 -14.47 2.12
C ARG A 466 -22.84 -15.93 2.56
N ASP A 467 -24.07 -16.37 2.77
CA ASP A 467 -24.37 -17.72 3.25
C ASP A 467 -23.96 -18.80 2.21
N MET A 468 -24.05 -18.48 0.91
CA MET A 468 -23.51 -19.33 -0.16
C MET A 468 -21.98 -19.50 -0.05
N LEU A 469 -21.23 -18.42 0.21
CA LEU A 469 -19.78 -18.49 0.43
C LEU A 469 -19.43 -19.31 1.66
N LEU A 470 -20.15 -19.10 2.76
CA LEU A 470 -19.95 -19.87 4.02
C LEU A 470 -20.31 -21.35 3.83
N GLY A 471 -21.33 -21.66 3.04
CA GLY A 471 -21.71 -23.04 2.70
C GLY A 471 -20.63 -23.77 1.89
N LYS A 472 -20.01 -23.10 0.93
CA LYS A 472 -18.91 -23.65 0.12
C LYS A 472 -17.69 -24.00 0.98
N ARG A 473 -17.36 -23.18 1.98
CA ARG A 473 -16.24 -23.42 2.91
C ARG A 473 -16.41 -24.69 3.78
N LYS A 474 -17.66 -25.09 4.06
CA LYS A 474 -17.93 -26.29 4.85
C LYS A 474 -17.89 -27.57 4.02
N SER A 475 -17.85 -27.45 2.70
CA SER A 475 -17.89 -28.58 1.75
C SER A 475 -16.50 -28.89 1.15
N THR A 476 -15.53 -28.02 1.37
CA THR A 476 -14.10 -28.21 1.05
C THR A 476 -13.33 -28.60 2.31
#